data_f61d3ebdc48caea60b073d9a1c389442
#
_entry.id   f61d3ebdc48caea60b073d9a1c389442
#
_cell.length_a   1.000
_cell.length_b   1.000
_cell.length_c   1.000
_cell.angle_alpha   90.00
_cell.angle_beta   90.00
_cell.angle_gamma   90.00
#
_symmetry.space_group_name_H-M   'P 1'
#
loop_
_entity.id
_entity.type
_entity.pdbx_description
1 polymer ?
#
loop_
_entity_poly.entity_id
_entity_poly.type
_entity_poly.pdbx_seq_one_letter_code
_entity_poly.pdbx_strand_id
1 'polypeptide(L)'
;PEQQAQIVRQLCAMPPGVAVIIAPRGRGKSALAGMLARQTQSALVTAPAKLSTEVLAQFAAEQFSFMAPDAILAQPQEAQPLAEWLIVDEAAAIPAPLLQQLVQRFPRVLLTTTVQGYEGTGRGFMLRFCATLPQVRYFQLDEPLRWSAQDPLEQWLSAALLFAEAEACDAPAQTAIFAATPAQHAGALQAGYRLLASAHYRTSPLDLRRMLDAPGMHFWLAGQPQQVTGALWLVEEGGLDAALAQAVWAGLRRPRGNLVAQSLAAHAGFTEAATLRSLRISRIAVQAAQRQRGIGRALVATARQQAQGADY
;
A
#
# COMPACT_ATOMS: atom_id res chain seq x y z
N PRO A 1 -24.53 1.96 -14.86
CA PRO A 1 -25.06 1.04 -13.86
C PRO A 1 -25.70 1.80 -12.73
N GLU A 2 -26.68 1.20 -12.10
CA GLU A 2 -27.57 1.87 -11.16
C GLU A 2 -26.83 2.35 -9.90
N GLN A 3 -25.92 1.54 -9.40
CA GLN A 3 -25.12 1.86 -8.21
C GLN A 3 -24.29 3.15 -8.41
N GLN A 4 -23.59 3.32 -9.54
CA GLN A 4 -22.84 4.54 -9.82
C GLN A 4 -23.73 5.76 -9.90
N ALA A 5 -24.88 5.66 -10.58
CA ALA A 5 -25.81 6.77 -10.69
C ALA A 5 -26.39 7.20 -9.33
N GLN A 6 -26.65 6.23 -8.44
CA GLN A 6 -27.10 6.50 -7.08
C GLN A 6 -26.02 7.22 -6.27
N ILE A 7 -24.78 6.75 -6.32
CA ILE A 7 -23.66 7.37 -5.58
C ILE A 7 -23.41 8.80 -6.11
N VAL A 8 -23.43 9.02 -7.42
CA VAL A 8 -23.27 10.38 -7.98
C VAL A 8 -24.35 11.33 -7.48
N ARG A 9 -25.63 10.90 -7.43
CA ARG A 9 -26.70 11.72 -6.85
C ARG A 9 -26.45 12.08 -5.38
N GLN A 10 -25.95 11.11 -4.58
CA GLN A 10 -25.62 11.35 -3.18
C GLN A 10 -24.42 12.30 -3.02
N LEU A 11 -23.42 12.21 -3.89
CA LEU A 11 -22.28 13.11 -3.91
C LEU A 11 -22.71 14.54 -4.29
N CYS A 12 -23.52 14.71 -5.33
CA CYS A 12 -24.04 16.03 -5.72
C CYS A 12 -24.85 16.71 -4.60
N ALA A 13 -25.57 15.93 -3.78
CA ALA A 13 -26.34 16.43 -2.64
C ALA A 13 -25.51 16.58 -1.35
N MET A 14 -24.23 16.24 -1.37
CA MET A 14 -23.37 16.23 -0.18
C MET A 14 -23.02 17.66 0.25
N PRO A 15 -23.11 18.00 1.55
CA PRO A 15 -22.55 19.23 2.08
C PRO A 15 -21.01 19.25 1.94
N PRO A 16 -20.35 20.41 2.14
CA PRO A 16 -18.88 20.46 2.18
C PRO A 16 -18.28 19.35 3.05
N GLY A 17 -17.19 18.75 2.58
CA GLY A 17 -16.53 17.63 3.25
C GLY A 17 -15.84 16.69 2.29
N VAL A 18 -15.39 15.55 2.81
CA VAL A 18 -14.61 14.54 2.08
C VAL A 18 -15.45 13.29 1.85
N ALA A 19 -15.52 12.86 0.61
CA ALA A 19 -16.06 11.57 0.20
C ALA A 19 -14.91 10.65 -0.27
N VAL A 20 -15.01 9.36 0.05
CA VAL A 20 -14.03 8.36 -0.37
C VAL A 20 -14.75 7.20 -1.05
N ILE A 21 -14.35 6.89 -2.28
CA ILE A 21 -14.81 5.71 -3.01
C ILE A 21 -13.74 4.65 -2.94
N ILE A 22 -14.12 3.51 -2.38
CA ILE A 22 -13.27 2.33 -2.24
C ILE A 22 -13.83 1.24 -3.13
N ALA A 23 -13.00 0.69 -3.99
CA ALA A 23 -13.42 -0.48 -4.76
C ALA A 23 -12.21 -1.24 -5.33
N PRO A 24 -12.35 -2.53 -5.60
CA PRO A 24 -11.43 -3.28 -6.44
C PRO A 24 -11.32 -2.67 -7.85
N ARG A 25 -10.37 -3.15 -8.65
CA ARG A 25 -10.29 -2.79 -10.07
C ARG A 25 -11.54 -3.23 -10.83
N GLY A 26 -11.85 -2.55 -11.92
CA GLY A 26 -12.97 -2.90 -12.80
C GLY A 26 -14.36 -2.52 -12.31
N ARG A 27 -14.49 -1.84 -11.16
CA ARG A 27 -15.79 -1.42 -10.57
C ARG A 27 -16.24 -0.02 -11.01
N GLY A 28 -15.47 0.67 -11.85
CA GLY A 28 -15.88 1.94 -12.44
C GLY A 28 -15.68 3.17 -11.56
N LYS A 29 -14.70 3.17 -10.63
CA LYS A 29 -14.34 4.34 -9.81
C LYS A 29 -14.09 5.60 -10.62
N SER A 30 -13.14 5.51 -11.59
CA SER A 30 -12.76 6.65 -12.42
C SER A 30 -13.91 7.12 -13.34
N ALA A 31 -14.73 6.17 -13.82
CA ALA A 31 -15.95 6.52 -14.59
C ALA A 31 -16.95 7.29 -13.71
N LEU A 32 -17.20 6.84 -12.47
CA LEU A 32 -18.06 7.55 -11.53
C LEU A 32 -17.52 8.94 -11.20
N ALA A 33 -16.21 9.06 -10.97
CA ALA A 33 -15.55 10.34 -10.73
C ALA A 33 -15.73 11.31 -11.92
N GLY A 34 -15.63 10.80 -13.15
CA GLY A 34 -15.90 11.57 -14.36
C GLY A 34 -17.39 11.99 -14.49
N MET A 35 -18.32 11.09 -14.14
CA MET A 35 -19.74 11.44 -14.10
C MET A 35 -20.04 12.53 -13.07
N LEU A 36 -19.39 12.51 -11.91
CA LEU A 36 -19.50 13.59 -10.92
C LEU A 36 -18.97 14.90 -11.51
N ALA A 37 -17.77 14.91 -12.09
CA ALA A 37 -17.20 16.09 -12.74
C ALA A 37 -18.14 16.70 -13.78
N ARG A 38 -18.81 15.86 -14.57
CA ARG A 38 -19.78 16.29 -15.59
C ARG A 38 -21.04 16.92 -15.00
N GLN A 39 -21.48 16.49 -13.82
CA GLN A 39 -22.71 16.96 -13.19
C GLN A 39 -22.51 18.17 -12.28
N THR A 40 -21.27 18.50 -11.93
CA THR A 40 -20.94 19.65 -11.08
C THR A 40 -20.60 20.87 -11.93
N GLN A 41 -20.86 22.07 -11.39
CA GLN A 41 -20.59 23.33 -12.11
C GLN A 41 -19.08 23.62 -12.20
N SER A 42 -18.30 23.17 -11.21
CA SER A 42 -16.88 23.43 -11.14
C SER A 42 -16.16 22.28 -10.42
N ALA A 43 -15.40 21.50 -11.18
CA ALA A 43 -14.59 20.42 -10.68
C ALA A 43 -13.16 20.49 -11.23
N LEU A 44 -12.19 20.30 -10.34
CA LEU A 44 -10.79 20.14 -10.68
C LEU A 44 -10.36 18.68 -10.41
N VAL A 45 -9.74 18.05 -11.40
CA VAL A 45 -9.24 16.68 -11.31
C VAL A 45 -7.74 16.71 -11.05
N THR A 46 -7.29 15.86 -10.15
CA THR A 46 -5.87 15.60 -9.92
C THR A 46 -5.62 14.10 -9.73
N ALA A 47 -4.41 13.66 -9.99
CA ALA A 47 -3.97 12.27 -9.85
C ALA A 47 -2.43 12.22 -9.78
N PRO A 48 -1.82 11.09 -9.37
CA PRO A 48 -0.36 10.92 -9.42
C PRO A 48 0.24 11.13 -10.81
N ALA A 49 -0.52 10.78 -11.86
CA ALA A 49 -0.13 11.01 -13.25
C ALA A 49 -1.38 11.30 -14.09
N LYS A 50 -1.29 12.27 -15.01
CA LYS A 50 -2.40 12.62 -15.90
C LYS A 50 -2.90 11.42 -16.73
N LEU A 51 -1.98 10.55 -17.16
CA LEU A 51 -2.30 9.35 -17.94
C LEU A 51 -3.28 8.41 -17.22
N SER A 52 -3.25 8.34 -15.89
CA SER A 52 -4.17 7.50 -15.13
C SER A 52 -5.62 7.99 -15.15
N THR A 53 -5.87 9.23 -15.58
CA THR A 53 -7.20 9.85 -15.60
C THR A 53 -7.94 9.72 -16.94
N GLU A 54 -7.46 8.94 -17.90
CA GLU A 54 -8.09 8.82 -19.23
C GLU A 54 -9.55 8.40 -19.18
N VAL A 55 -9.87 7.38 -18.37
CA VAL A 55 -11.26 6.92 -18.21
C VAL A 55 -12.12 8.02 -17.57
N LEU A 56 -11.59 8.71 -16.55
CA LEU A 56 -12.28 9.82 -15.90
C LEU A 56 -12.55 10.94 -16.91
N ALA A 57 -11.55 11.30 -17.72
CA ALA A 57 -11.69 12.33 -18.75
C ALA A 57 -12.78 12.01 -19.77
N GLN A 58 -12.87 10.74 -20.23
CA GLN A 58 -13.93 10.30 -21.14
C GLN A 58 -15.35 10.55 -20.56
N PHE A 59 -15.55 10.26 -19.27
CA PHE A 59 -16.86 10.43 -18.63
C PHE A 59 -17.15 11.87 -18.19
N ALA A 60 -16.12 12.68 -17.91
CA ALA A 60 -16.25 14.09 -17.62
C ALA A 60 -16.50 14.95 -18.88
N ALA A 61 -16.07 14.46 -20.02
CA ALA A 61 -16.19 15.14 -21.33
C ALA A 61 -15.63 16.57 -21.28
N GLU A 62 -16.41 17.55 -21.71
CA GLU A 62 -16.00 18.98 -21.76
C GLU A 62 -15.73 19.59 -20.37
N GLN A 63 -16.24 18.99 -19.30
CA GLN A 63 -16.01 19.44 -17.92
C GLN A 63 -14.67 18.92 -17.34
N PHE A 64 -13.85 18.21 -18.13
CA PHE A 64 -12.58 17.71 -17.67
C PHE A 64 -11.54 18.84 -17.54
N SER A 65 -11.17 19.15 -16.30
CA SER A 65 -10.08 20.07 -15.98
C SER A 65 -9.07 19.35 -15.07
N PHE A 66 -7.83 19.25 -15.51
CA PHE A 66 -6.76 18.55 -14.77
C PHE A 66 -5.64 19.51 -14.38
N MET A 67 -5.20 19.41 -13.13
CA MET A 67 -3.98 20.04 -12.63
C MET A 67 -3.20 19.07 -11.77
N ALA A 68 -1.87 19.02 -11.94
CA ALA A 68 -1.00 18.18 -11.12
C ALA A 68 -1.04 18.60 -9.64
N PRO A 69 -0.85 17.66 -8.68
CA PRO A 69 -0.90 17.98 -7.26
C PRO A 69 0.00 19.16 -6.86
N ASP A 70 1.24 19.15 -7.32
CA ASP A 70 2.21 20.22 -7.03
C ASP A 70 1.80 21.56 -7.64
N ALA A 71 1.22 21.54 -8.84
CA ALA A 71 0.75 22.76 -9.50
C ALA A 71 -0.45 23.39 -8.76
N ILE A 72 -1.36 22.57 -8.19
CA ILE A 72 -2.45 23.06 -7.33
C ILE A 72 -1.86 23.75 -6.09
N LEU A 73 -0.88 23.12 -5.45
CA LEU A 73 -0.28 23.64 -4.23
C LEU A 73 0.60 24.89 -4.46
N ALA A 74 1.13 25.04 -5.66
CA ALA A 74 1.88 26.23 -6.07
C ALA A 74 0.99 27.47 -6.32
N GLN A 75 -0.34 27.29 -6.52
CA GLN A 75 -1.25 28.42 -6.65
C GLN A 75 -1.36 29.17 -5.32
N PRO A 76 -1.44 30.51 -5.33
CA PRO A 76 -1.74 31.28 -4.14
C PRO A 76 -3.03 30.80 -3.49
N GLN A 77 -3.06 30.83 -2.17
CA GLN A 77 -4.30 30.51 -1.44
C GLN A 77 -5.19 31.75 -1.45
N GLU A 78 -6.05 31.83 -2.43
CA GLU A 78 -7.01 32.93 -2.57
C GLU A 78 -8.22 32.74 -1.63
N ALA A 79 -9.01 33.81 -1.47
CA ALA A 79 -10.23 33.78 -0.67
C ALA A 79 -11.30 32.83 -1.25
N GLN A 80 -11.25 32.56 -2.55
CA GLN A 80 -12.12 31.60 -3.24
C GLN A 80 -11.34 30.36 -3.68
N PRO A 81 -11.89 29.16 -3.51
CA PRO A 81 -11.25 27.93 -3.97
C PRO A 81 -11.21 27.89 -5.50
N LEU A 82 -10.19 27.22 -6.07
CA LEU A 82 -10.02 27.04 -7.52
C LEU A 82 -11.21 26.33 -8.18
N ALA A 83 -11.93 25.51 -7.45
CA ALA A 83 -13.11 24.80 -7.88
C ALA A 83 -13.98 24.42 -6.67
N GLU A 84 -15.26 24.13 -6.90
CA GLU A 84 -16.17 23.61 -5.87
C GLU A 84 -15.80 22.19 -5.43
N TRP A 85 -15.35 21.37 -6.39
CA TRP A 85 -14.93 20.01 -6.17
C TRP A 85 -13.46 19.79 -6.53
N LEU A 86 -12.73 19.11 -5.65
CA LEU A 86 -11.49 18.44 -6.00
C LEU A 86 -11.76 16.94 -6.14
N ILE A 87 -11.44 16.38 -7.29
CA ILE A 87 -11.52 14.94 -7.56
C ILE A 87 -10.10 14.39 -7.64
N VAL A 88 -9.74 13.54 -6.70
CA VAL A 88 -8.41 12.91 -6.62
C VAL A 88 -8.53 11.45 -7.03
N ASP A 89 -8.10 11.12 -8.23
CA ASP A 89 -8.10 9.73 -8.70
C ASP A 89 -6.81 9.03 -8.23
N GLU A 90 -6.94 7.76 -7.81
CA GLU A 90 -5.88 6.95 -7.18
C GLU A 90 -5.17 7.69 -6.01
N ALA A 91 -5.94 8.28 -5.12
CA ALA A 91 -5.48 9.13 -4.02
C ALA A 91 -4.44 8.45 -3.12
N ALA A 92 -4.50 7.12 -2.95
CA ALA A 92 -3.54 6.36 -2.16
C ALA A 92 -2.10 6.39 -2.69
N ALA A 93 -1.91 6.75 -3.96
CA ALA A 93 -0.58 6.88 -4.55
C ALA A 93 0.04 8.27 -4.37
N ILE A 94 -0.73 9.25 -3.86
CA ILE A 94 -0.23 10.58 -3.52
C ILE A 94 0.31 10.57 -2.08
N PRO A 95 1.48 11.15 -1.80
CA PRO A 95 2.00 11.26 -0.43
C PRO A 95 1.02 11.93 0.52
N ALA A 96 0.80 11.34 1.71
CA ALA A 96 -0.19 11.81 2.66
C ALA A 96 -0.06 13.31 3.06
N PRO A 97 1.15 13.88 3.29
CA PRO A 97 1.28 15.30 3.58
C PRO A 97 0.79 16.21 2.44
N LEU A 98 1.04 15.79 1.20
CA LEU A 98 0.60 16.52 0.01
C LEU A 98 -0.93 16.48 -0.12
N LEU A 99 -1.48 15.28 0.04
CA LEU A 99 -2.92 15.06 -0.04
C LEU A 99 -3.68 15.81 1.06
N GLN A 100 -3.10 15.90 2.28
CA GLN A 100 -3.69 16.69 3.37
C GLN A 100 -3.80 18.17 3.02
N GLN A 101 -2.76 18.76 2.40
CA GLN A 101 -2.78 20.15 1.95
C GLN A 101 -3.81 20.36 0.83
N LEU A 102 -3.92 19.40 -0.11
CA LEU A 102 -4.92 19.46 -1.18
C LEU A 102 -6.35 19.46 -0.63
N VAL A 103 -6.65 18.52 0.28
CA VAL A 103 -8.00 18.39 0.87
C VAL A 103 -8.42 19.66 1.60
N GLN A 104 -7.51 20.39 2.22
CA GLN A 104 -7.82 21.64 2.95
C GLN A 104 -8.15 22.83 2.04
N ARG A 105 -7.83 22.76 0.74
CA ARG A 105 -8.03 23.87 -0.21
C ARG A 105 -9.40 23.89 -0.89
N PHE A 106 -10.19 22.82 -0.73
CA PHE A 106 -11.46 22.71 -1.46
C PHE A 106 -12.61 22.38 -0.50
N PRO A 107 -13.79 22.97 -0.74
CA PRO A 107 -14.96 22.73 0.11
C PRO A 107 -15.48 21.29 0.01
N ARG A 108 -15.39 20.67 -1.17
CA ARG A 108 -15.79 19.28 -1.42
C ARG A 108 -14.65 18.53 -2.08
N VAL A 109 -14.37 17.34 -1.57
CA VAL A 109 -13.28 16.48 -2.10
C VAL A 109 -13.81 15.07 -2.29
N LEU A 110 -13.57 14.52 -3.48
CA LEU A 110 -13.74 13.10 -3.76
C LEU A 110 -12.38 12.44 -3.88
N LEU A 111 -12.11 11.44 -3.04
CA LEU A 111 -10.94 10.58 -3.12
C LEU A 111 -11.36 9.22 -3.68
N THR A 112 -10.79 8.78 -4.79
CA THR A 112 -10.96 7.41 -5.25
C THR A 112 -9.71 6.60 -4.94
N THR A 113 -9.88 5.35 -4.54
CA THR A 113 -8.76 4.45 -4.25
C THR A 113 -9.09 3.00 -4.53
N THR A 114 -8.07 2.25 -4.93
CA THR A 114 -8.13 0.81 -5.11
C THR A 114 -7.60 0.13 -3.85
N VAL A 115 -8.43 -0.71 -3.21
CA VAL A 115 -8.03 -1.43 -1.98
C VAL A 115 -7.25 -2.70 -2.28
N GLN A 116 -7.61 -3.36 -3.36
CA GLN A 116 -7.02 -4.62 -3.80
C GLN A 116 -6.39 -4.45 -5.18
N GLY A 117 -5.15 -4.80 -5.31
CA GLY A 117 -4.44 -4.77 -6.58
C GLY A 117 -2.95 -4.96 -6.40
N TYR A 118 -2.25 -5.16 -7.49
CA TYR A 118 -0.80 -5.34 -7.51
C TYR A 118 -0.01 -4.08 -7.07
N GLU A 119 -0.67 -2.95 -6.85
CA GLU A 119 -0.04 -1.71 -6.34
C GLU A 119 -0.09 -1.58 -4.82
N GLY A 120 -0.89 -2.38 -4.14
CA GLY A 120 -0.86 -2.60 -2.67
C GLY A 120 -1.10 -1.39 -1.75
N THR A 121 -1.50 -0.23 -2.27
CA THR A 121 -1.46 1.04 -1.53
C THR A 121 -2.75 1.42 -0.81
N GLY A 122 -3.91 0.90 -1.23
CA GLY A 122 -5.20 1.47 -0.85
C GLY A 122 -5.61 1.31 0.62
N ARG A 123 -5.33 0.17 1.24
CA ARG A 123 -5.81 -0.11 2.59
C ARG A 123 -5.07 0.66 3.68
N GLY A 124 -3.75 0.74 3.60
CA GLY A 124 -2.95 1.52 4.55
C GLY A 124 -3.27 3.02 4.48
N PHE A 125 -3.60 3.50 3.30
CA PHE A 125 -4.13 4.83 3.07
C PHE A 125 -5.44 5.06 3.81
N MET A 126 -6.42 4.16 3.62
CA MET A 126 -7.72 4.26 4.26
C MET A 126 -7.61 4.31 5.79
N LEU A 127 -6.85 3.40 6.38
CA LEU A 127 -6.75 3.28 7.83
C LEU A 127 -5.98 4.44 8.49
N ARG A 128 -5.04 5.05 7.80
CA ARG A 128 -4.18 6.09 8.39
C ARG A 128 -4.54 7.50 7.96
N PHE A 129 -4.68 7.72 6.66
CA PHE A 129 -4.98 9.06 6.15
C PHE A 129 -6.43 9.46 6.43
N CYS A 130 -7.38 8.62 6.02
CA CYS A 130 -8.80 8.96 6.20
C CYS A 130 -9.23 9.05 7.67
N ALA A 131 -8.56 8.33 8.59
CA ALA A 131 -8.81 8.45 10.02
C ALA A 131 -8.40 9.82 10.60
N THR A 132 -7.56 10.59 9.90
CA THR A 132 -7.16 11.94 10.32
C THR A 132 -8.11 13.03 9.84
N LEU A 133 -9.05 12.70 8.97
CA LEU A 133 -9.99 13.65 8.37
C LEU A 133 -11.30 13.71 9.16
N PRO A 134 -11.85 14.90 9.40
CA PRO A 134 -13.17 15.02 10.01
C PRO A 134 -14.26 14.65 9.01
N GLN A 135 -15.29 13.93 9.46
CA GLN A 135 -16.52 13.67 8.71
C GLN A 135 -16.34 13.11 7.28
N VAL A 136 -15.61 11.99 7.17
CA VAL A 136 -15.46 11.30 5.89
C VAL A 136 -16.69 10.45 5.58
N ARG A 137 -17.22 10.56 4.37
CA ARG A 137 -18.26 9.67 3.83
C ARG A 137 -17.64 8.60 2.95
N TYR A 138 -17.97 7.35 3.23
CA TYR A 138 -17.45 6.20 2.50
C TYR A 138 -18.49 5.62 1.55
N PHE A 139 -18.07 5.33 0.34
CA PHE A 139 -18.85 4.64 -0.68
C PHE A 139 -18.08 3.43 -1.18
N GLN A 140 -18.79 2.35 -1.42
CA GLN A 140 -18.24 1.11 -1.96
C GLN A 140 -18.86 0.80 -3.32
N LEU A 141 -18.05 0.22 -4.22
CA LEU A 141 -18.47 -0.30 -5.51
C LEU A 141 -18.05 -1.76 -5.58
N ASP A 142 -19.02 -2.65 -5.53
CA ASP A 142 -18.77 -4.08 -5.43
C ASP A 142 -18.97 -4.80 -6.77
N GLU A 143 -19.89 -4.30 -7.61
CA GLU A 143 -20.21 -4.93 -8.88
C GLU A 143 -19.14 -4.65 -9.95
N PRO A 144 -18.56 -5.71 -10.56
CA PRO A 144 -17.67 -5.55 -11.69
C PRO A 144 -18.45 -5.05 -12.91
N LEU A 145 -17.83 -4.13 -13.68
CA LEU A 145 -18.43 -3.59 -14.90
C LEU A 145 -17.82 -4.15 -16.19
N ARG A 146 -16.69 -4.82 -16.09
CA ARG A 146 -15.93 -5.34 -17.25
C ARG A 146 -16.09 -6.85 -17.43
N TRP A 147 -16.58 -7.56 -16.41
CA TRP A 147 -16.80 -9.00 -16.38
C TRP A 147 -17.97 -9.34 -15.45
N SER A 148 -18.37 -10.60 -15.43
CA SER A 148 -19.48 -11.05 -14.60
C SER A 148 -19.17 -11.01 -13.11
N ALA A 149 -20.19 -10.90 -12.25
CA ALA A 149 -20.04 -10.83 -10.80
C ALA A 149 -19.34 -12.06 -10.17
N GLN A 150 -19.33 -13.19 -10.88
CA GLN A 150 -18.73 -14.46 -10.45
C GLN A 150 -17.68 -14.94 -11.45
N ASP A 151 -16.89 -14.03 -12.00
CA ASP A 151 -15.85 -14.35 -12.95
C ASP A 151 -14.80 -15.29 -12.34
N PRO A 152 -14.60 -16.50 -12.89
CA PRO A 152 -13.70 -17.49 -12.32
C PRO A 152 -12.22 -17.06 -12.41
N LEU A 153 -11.86 -16.24 -13.40
CA LEU A 153 -10.50 -15.72 -13.52
C LEU A 153 -10.21 -14.69 -12.42
N GLU A 154 -11.15 -13.81 -12.11
CA GLU A 154 -11.00 -12.86 -10.99
C GLU A 154 -10.85 -13.61 -9.65
N GLN A 155 -11.67 -14.65 -9.43
CA GLN A 155 -11.59 -15.46 -8.22
C GLN A 155 -10.24 -16.19 -8.12
N TRP A 156 -9.81 -16.80 -9.22
CA TRP A 156 -8.53 -17.50 -9.27
C TRP A 156 -7.34 -16.53 -9.05
N LEU A 157 -7.34 -15.36 -9.70
CA LEU A 157 -6.31 -14.34 -9.48
C LEU A 157 -6.30 -13.84 -8.04
N SER A 158 -7.46 -13.61 -7.45
CA SER A 158 -7.58 -13.16 -6.06
C SER A 158 -7.04 -14.20 -5.08
N ALA A 159 -7.28 -15.48 -5.34
CA ALA A 159 -6.73 -16.58 -4.55
C ALA A 159 -5.22 -16.74 -4.76
N ALA A 160 -4.75 -16.76 -6.01
CA ALA A 160 -3.34 -16.95 -6.37
C ALA A 160 -2.44 -15.82 -5.87
N LEU A 161 -2.94 -14.59 -5.89
CA LEU A 161 -2.20 -13.39 -5.46
C LEU A 161 -2.45 -13.00 -4.00
N LEU A 162 -3.22 -13.80 -3.27
CA LEU A 162 -3.54 -13.63 -1.85
C LEU A 162 -4.15 -12.25 -1.52
N PHE A 163 -5.05 -11.76 -2.37
CA PHE A 163 -5.72 -10.47 -2.16
C PHE A 163 -6.77 -10.49 -1.05
N ALA A 164 -7.22 -11.67 -0.62
CA ALA A 164 -8.13 -11.79 0.52
C ALA A 164 -7.46 -11.27 1.80
N GLU A 165 -8.26 -10.65 2.66
CA GLU A 165 -7.79 -10.14 3.95
C GLU A 165 -7.30 -11.28 4.85
N ALA A 166 -6.36 -10.94 5.74
CA ALA A 166 -6.02 -11.84 6.83
C ALA A 166 -7.25 -11.97 7.76
N GLU A 167 -7.74 -13.18 7.94
CA GLU A 167 -8.82 -13.44 8.88
C GLU A 167 -8.36 -13.07 10.29
N ALA A 168 -9.22 -12.38 11.02
CA ALA A 168 -9.02 -12.16 12.44
C ALA A 168 -9.20 -13.53 13.13
N CYS A 169 -8.18 -13.96 13.87
CA CYS A 169 -8.29 -15.17 14.66
C CYS A 169 -8.17 -14.85 16.15
N ASP A 170 -8.88 -15.62 16.96
CA ASP A 170 -8.76 -15.58 18.41
C ASP A 170 -7.33 -15.93 18.83
N ALA A 171 -6.91 -15.38 19.97
CA ALA A 171 -5.56 -15.59 20.46
C ALA A 171 -5.34 -17.07 20.80
N PRO A 172 -4.31 -17.73 20.25
CA PRO A 172 -3.92 -19.03 20.75
C PRO A 172 -3.45 -18.90 22.20
N ALA A 173 -3.70 -19.93 22.99
CA ALA A 173 -3.31 -19.96 24.41
C ALA A 173 -1.79 -19.83 24.61
N GLN A 174 -1.00 -20.25 23.63
CA GLN A 174 0.45 -20.08 23.60
C GLN A 174 0.90 -19.59 22.22
N THR A 175 1.76 -18.58 22.21
CA THR A 175 2.36 -18.03 20.99
C THR A 175 3.77 -18.61 20.84
N ALA A 176 3.89 -19.72 20.10
CA ALA A 176 5.20 -20.23 19.69
C ALA A 176 5.78 -19.37 18.56
N ILE A 177 7.10 -19.26 18.49
CA ILE A 177 7.80 -18.64 17.36
C ILE A 177 8.56 -19.72 16.64
N PHE A 178 8.41 -19.78 15.33
CA PHE A 178 9.05 -20.78 14.50
C PHE A 178 9.55 -20.19 13.17
N ALA A 179 10.64 -20.76 12.67
CA ALA A 179 11.12 -20.45 11.34
C ALA A 179 10.21 -21.13 10.30
N ALA A 180 9.81 -20.40 9.28
CA ALA A 180 8.96 -20.93 8.23
C ALA A 180 9.68 -20.96 6.89
N THR A 181 9.51 -22.08 6.18
CA THR A 181 10.05 -22.27 4.83
C THR A 181 8.92 -22.56 3.84
N PRO A 182 9.05 -22.18 2.55
CA PRO A 182 8.03 -22.46 1.54
C PRO A 182 7.70 -23.95 1.41
N ALA A 183 8.70 -24.81 1.52
CA ALA A 183 8.54 -26.25 1.37
C ALA A 183 7.73 -26.91 2.50
N GLN A 184 7.86 -26.42 3.73
CA GLN A 184 7.25 -27.06 4.91
C GLN A 184 6.03 -26.31 5.45
N HIS A 185 5.95 -25.01 5.21
CA HIS A 185 4.99 -24.12 5.88
C HIS A 185 4.24 -23.21 4.90
N ALA A 186 3.92 -23.69 3.69
CA ALA A 186 3.30 -22.87 2.64
C ALA A 186 2.04 -22.13 3.11
N GLY A 187 1.12 -22.80 3.80
CA GLY A 187 -0.09 -22.17 4.32
C GLY A 187 0.18 -21.10 5.39
N ALA A 188 1.11 -21.38 6.31
CA ALA A 188 1.51 -20.41 7.34
C ALA A 188 2.21 -19.18 6.72
N LEU A 189 3.05 -19.38 5.69
CA LEU A 189 3.67 -18.28 4.94
C LEU A 189 2.65 -17.44 4.19
N GLN A 190 1.61 -18.04 3.60
CA GLN A 190 0.52 -17.30 2.99
C GLN A 190 -0.22 -16.43 4.02
N ALA A 191 -0.53 -16.98 5.20
CA ALA A 191 -1.14 -16.23 6.30
C ALA A 191 -0.21 -15.10 6.80
N GLY A 192 1.08 -15.39 6.95
CA GLY A 192 2.11 -14.40 7.29
C GLY A 192 2.22 -13.28 6.25
N TYR A 193 2.19 -13.62 4.95
CA TYR A 193 2.19 -12.62 3.88
C TYR A 193 0.97 -11.71 3.93
N ARG A 194 -0.25 -12.28 4.09
CA ARG A 194 -1.48 -11.46 4.24
C ARG A 194 -1.37 -10.51 5.42
N LEU A 195 -0.81 -10.98 6.54
CA LEU A 195 -0.59 -10.13 7.72
C LEU A 195 0.41 -9.01 7.43
N LEU A 196 1.55 -9.31 6.79
CA LEU A 196 2.54 -8.31 6.37
C LEU A 196 1.94 -7.32 5.35
N ALA A 197 1.15 -7.80 4.39
CA ALA A 197 0.50 -6.96 3.40
C ALA A 197 -0.51 -5.99 4.01
N SER A 198 -1.27 -6.44 5.03
CA SER A 198 -2.25 -5.59 5.72
C SER A 198 -1.61 -4.47 6.56
N ALA A 199 -0.37 -4.66 7.00
CA ALA A 199 0.33 -3.74 7.91
C ALA A 199 1.27 -2.75 7.19
N HIS A 200 1.66 -3.05 5.95
CA HIS A 200 2.66 -2.28 5.22
C HIS A 200 2.07 -1.53 4.02
N TYR A 201 2.53 -0.31 3.83
CA TYR A 201 2.01 0.65 2.85
C TYR A 201 2.14 0.19 1.39
N ARG A 202 3.21 -0.50 1.03
CA ARG A 202 3.46 -1.02 -0.32
C ARG A 202 3.76 -2.50 -0.25
N THR A 203 2.80 -3.33 -0.62
CA THR A 203 2.99 -4.76 -0.79
C THR A 203 2.36 -5.16 -2.12
N SER A 204 3.12 -5.84 -2.95
CA SER A 204 2.72 -6.22 -4.30
C SER A 204 2.83 -7.73 -4.49
N PRO A 205 2.20 -8.32 -5.52
CA PRO A 205 2.43 -9.72 -5.89
C PRO A 205 3.88 -10.05 -6.20
N LEU A 206 4.69 -9.07 -6.62
CA LEU A 206 6.13 -9.24 -6.78
C LEU A 206 6.83 -9.49 -5.44
N ASP A 207 6.35 -8.91 -4.34
CA ASP A 207 6.86 -9.21 -3.00
C ASP A 207 6.51 -10.64 -2.59
N LEU A 208 5.30 -11.12 -2.89
CA LEU A 208 4.92 -12.51 -2.67
C LEU A 208 5.83 -13.47 -3.44
N ARG A 209 6.02 -13.22 -4.74
CA ARG A 209 6.94 -14.00 -5.55
C ARG A 209 8.36 -14.00 -4.98
N ARG A 210 8.87 -12.82 -4.64
CA ARG A 210 10.20 -12.67 -4.04
C ARG A 210 10.32 -13.42 -2.72
N MET A 211 9.28 -13.37 -1.91
CA MET A 211 9.21 -14.08 -0.64
C MET A 211 9.31 -15.60 -0.81
N LEU A 212 8.70 -16.14 -1.88
CA LEU A 212 8.67 -17.58 -2.13
C LEU A 212 9.90 -18.10 -2.89
N ASP A 213 10.44 -17.32 -3.83
CA ASP A 213 11.39 -17.79 -4.83
C ASP A 213 12.81 -17.23 -4.65
N ALA A 214 12.98 -16.07 -4.01
CA ALA A 214 14.29 -15.44 -3.95
C ALA A 214 15.18 -16.05 -2.85
N PRO A 215 16.47 -16.21 -3.11
CA PRO A 215 17.42 -16.66 -2.07
C PRO A 215 17.62 -15.58 -1.01
N GLY A 216 18.12 -15.97 0.15
CA GLY A 216 18.43 -15.04 1.26
C GLY A 216 17.20 -14.46 1.95
N MET A 217 16.03 -15.12 1.83
CA MET A 217 14.79 -14.76 2.51
C MET A 217 14.57 -15.64 3.73
N HIS A 218 14.35 -15.04 4.89
CA HIS A 218 14.06 -15.76 6.14
C HIS A 218 12.76 -15.28 6.74
N PHE A 219 11.94 -16.23 7.20
CA PHE A 219 10.63 -15.96 7.77
C PHE A 219 10.51 -16.53 9.16
N TRP A 220 10.10 -15.69 10.09
CA TRP A 220 9.74 -16.07 11.45
C TRP A 220 8.28 -15.75 11.68
N LEU A 221 7.53 -16.75 12.10
CA LEU A 221 6.10 -16.64 12.36
C LEU A 221 5.83 -16.88 13.84
N ALA A 222 4.86 -16.14 14.38
CA ALA A 222 4.36 -16.31 15.73
C ALA A 222 2.94 -16.89 15.69
N GLY A 223 2.66 -17.84 16.57
CA GLY A 223 1.40 -18.57 16.62
C GLY A 223 1.57 -20.05 16.31
N GLN A 224 0.59 -20.61 15.65
CA GLN A 224 0.60 -21.97 15.11
C GLN A 224 0.55 -21.93 13.58
N PRO A 225 0.98 -22.98 12.86
CA PRO A 225 0.95 -22.99 11.39
C PRO A 225 -0.43 -22.69 10.80
N GLN A 226 -1.52 -23.07 11.49
CA GLN A 226 -2.90 -22.82 11.09
C GLN A 226 -3.41 -21.43 11.52
N GLN A 227 -2.72 -20.78 12.48
CA GLN A 227 -3.19 -19.55 13.12
C GLN A 227 -2.02 -18.60 13.41
N VAL A 228 -1.58 -17.88 12.38
CA VAL A 228 -0.45 -16.94 12.46
C VAL A 228 -0.91 -15.61 13.07
N THR A 229 -0.29 -15.23 14.17
CA THR A 229 -0.58 -13.98 14.90
C THR A 229 0.47 -12.91 14.72
N GLY A 230 1.68 -13.27 14.27
CA GLY A 230 2.78 -12.37 13.96
C GLY A 230 3.65 -12.91 12.84
N ALA A 231 4.26 -12.02 12.06
CA ALA A 231 5.17 -12.38 10.98
C ALA A 231 6.34 -11.40 10.91
N LEU A 232 7.52 -11.95 10.67
CA LEU A 232 8.77 -11.22 10.45
C LEU A 232 9.42 -11.74 9.17
N TRP A 233 9.76 -10.84 8.26
CA TRP A 233 10.51 -11.13 7.04
C TRP A 233 11.86 -10.46 7.08
N LEU A 234 12.92 -11.27 7.02
CA LEU A 234 14.31 -10.85 6.96
C LEU A 234 14.87 -11.09 5.56
N VAL A 235 15.82 -10.25 5.18
CA VAL A 235 16.55 -10.34 3.90
C VAL A 235 18.04 -10.28 4.19
N GLU A 236 18.78 -11.22 3.63
CA GLU A 236 20.24 -11.18 3.64
C GLU A 236 20.74 -10.01 2.78
N GLU A 237 21.66 -9.23 3.33
CA GLU A 237 22.32 -8.11 2.65
C GLU A 237 23.82 -8.08 2.95
N GLY A 238 24.57 -7.39 2.10
CA GLY A 238 26.02 -7.27 2.24
C GLY A 238 26.79 -8.45 1.63
N GLY A 239 28.00 -8.68 2.15
CA GLY A 239 28.89 -9.71 1.61
C GLY A 239 29.39 -9.41 0.19
N LEU A 240 29.38 -8.13 -0.21
CA LEU A 240 29.89 -7.72 -1.52
C LEU A 240 31.42 -7.84 -1.54
N ASP A 241 31.98 -8.14 -2.71
CA ASP A 241 33.41 -8.09 -2.88
C ASP A 241 33.98 -6.66 -2.65
N ALA A 242 35.24 -6.57 -2.28
CA ALA A 242 35.87 -5.29 -1.89
C ALA A 242 35.82 -4.23 -3.01
N ALA A 243 35.98 -4.66 -4.28
CA ALA A 243 35.98 -3.73 -5.41
C ALA A 243 34.59 -3.11 -5.63
N LEU A 244 33.54 -3.96 -5.55
CA LEU A 244 32.15 -3.51 -5.65
C LEU A 244 31.75 -2.64 -4.44
N ALA A 245 32.16 -3.03 -3.24
CA ALA A 245 31.90 -2.25 -2.02
C ALA A 245 32.54 -0.84 -2.10
N GLN A 246 33.78 -0.76 -2.59
CA GLN A 246 34.45 0.52 -2.84
C GLN A 246 33.72 1.34 -3.89
N ALA A 247 33.24 0.75 -4.98
CA ALA A 247 32.47 1.44 -6.02
C ALA A 247 31.11 1.92 -5.49
N VAL A 248 30.47 1.17 -4.57
CA VAL A 248 29.25 1.60 -3.88
C VAL A 248 29.51 2.80 -2.97
N TRP A 249 30.55 2.73 -2.17
CA TRP A 249 30.95 3.85 -1.30
C TRP A 249 31.25 5.11 -2.09
N ALA A 250 31.98 4.99 -3.21
CA ALA A 250 32.30 6.09 -4.11
C ALA A 250 31.08 6.61 -4.92
N GLY A 251 29.91 5.99 -4.79
CA GLY A 251 28.69 6.37 -5.53
C GLY A 251 28.69 5.96 -7.00
N LEU A 252 29.66 5.17 -7.45
CA LEU A 252 29.81 4.73 -8.85
C LEU A 252 28.90 3.55 -9.23
N ARG A 253 28.49 2.74 -8.26
CA ARG A 253 27.68 1.54 -8.49
C ARG A 253 26.56 1.45 -7.44
N ARG A 254 25.38 0.97 -7.89
CA ARG A 254 24.21 0.68 -7.03
C ARG A 254 23.62 -0.68 -7.42
N PRO A 255 24.19 -1.80 -6.91
CA PRO A 255 23.64 -3.11 -7.17
C PRO A 255 22.23 -3.24 -6.58
N ARG A 256 21.40 -4.07 -7.21
CA ARG A 256 20.03 -4.31 -6.70
C ARG A 256 20.07 -5.02 -5.35
N GLY A 257 19.18 -4.65 -4.45
CA GLY A 257 19.18 -5.14 -3.07
C GLY A 257 20.17 -4.38 -2.20
N ASN A 258 20.62 -5.02 -1.11
CA ASN A 258 21.63 -4.46 -0.18
C ASN A 258 21.33 -3.03 0.31
N LEU A 259 20.04 -2.74 0.58
CA LEU A 259 19.58 -1.37 0.83
C LEU A 259 20.30 -0.72 2.01
N VAL A 260 20.36 -1.41 3.17
CA VAL A 260 20.98 -0.88 4.38
C VAL A 260 22.49 -0.85 4.23
N ALA A 261 23.09 -1.94 3.74
CA ALA A 261 24.54 -2.03 3.51
C ALA A 261 25.04 -0.91 2.60
N GLN A 262 24.36 -0.66 1.47
CA GLN A 262 24.68 0.44 0.56
C GLN A 262 24.45 1.82 1.20
N SER A 263 23.38 2.00 1.96
CA SER A 263 23.09 3.28 2.61
C SER A 263 24.13 3.62 3.68
N LEU A 264 24.56 2.63 4.45
CA LEU A 264 25.63 2.81 5.44
C LEU A 264 26.96 3.17 4.79
N ALA A 265 27.30 2.50 3.67
CA ALA A 265 28.52 2.77 2.95
C ALA A 265 28.50 4.16 2.28
N ALA A 266 27.47 4.44 1.47
CA ALA A 266 27.43 5.63 0.61
C ALA A 266 27.03 6.92 1.34
N HIS A 267 26.19 6.82 2.40
CA HIS A 267 25.63 8.01 3.06
C HIS A 267 26.08 8.19 4.51
N ALA A 268 26.41 7.11 5.22
CA ALA A 268 26.88 7.19 6.60
C ALA A 268 28.40 7.08 6.73
N GLY A 269 29.12 6.85 5.63
CA GLY A 269 30.59 6.79 5.60
C GLY A 269 31.22 5.50 6.11
N PHE A 270 30.42 4.46 6.36
CA PHE A 270 30.93 3.15 6.79
C PHE A 270 31.33 2.30 5.58
N THR A 271 32.54 2.52 5.07
CA THR A 271 33.03 1.88 3.83
C THR A 271 32.95 0.36 3.84
N GLU A 272 33.14 -0.28 5.00
CA GLU A 272 33.14 -1.73 5.17
C GLU A 272 31.70 -2.31 5.26
N ALA A 273 30.68 -1.50 5.48
CA ALA A 273 29.31 -2.00 5.69
C ALA A 273 28.79 -2.89 4.55
N ALA A 274 29.22 -2.60 3.32
CA ALA A 274 28.80 -3.38 2.16
C ALA A 274 29.53 -4.75 2.04
N THR A 275 30.68 -4.96 2.70
CA THR A 275 31.39 -6.24 2.75
C THR A 275 30.91 -7.14 3.88
N LEU A 276 30.35 -6.56 4.94
CA LEU A 276 29.80 -7.28 6.07
C LEU A 276 28.46 -7.94 5.69
N ARG A 277 28.16 -9.08 6.30
CA ARG A 277 26.88 -9.77 6.13
C ARG A 277 25.87 -9.29 7.16
N SER A 278 24.66 -8.99 6.72
CA SER A 278 23.60 -8.56 7.60
C SER A 278 22.27 -9.23 7.30
N LEU A 279 21.40 -9.27 8.31
CA LEU A 279 20.01 -9.66 8.17
C LEU A 279 19.12 -8.42 8.40
N ARG A 280 18.63 -7.85 7.32
CA ARG A 280 17.75 -6.69 7.39
C ARG A 280 16.30 -7.10 7.65
N ILE A 281 15.67 -6.52 8.64
CA ILE A 281 14.21 -6.59 8.80
C ILE A 281 13.56 -5.87 7.62
N SER A 282 12.99 -6.64 6.71
CA SER A 282 12.23 -6.10 5.58
C SER A 282 10.85 -5.66 6.02
N ARG A 283 10.15 -6.54 6.75
CA ARG A 283 8.80 -6.28 7.26
C ARG A 283 8.54 -7.04 8.54
N ILE A 284 7.74 -6.45 9.41
CA ILE A 284 7.23 -7.08 10.64
C ILE A 284 5.78 -6.64 10.87
N ALA A 285 4.93 -7.58 11.23
CA ALA A 285 3.54 -7.30 11.57
C ALA A 285 3.05 -8.22 12.68
N VAL A 286 2.12 -7.70 13.49
CA VAL A 286 1.38 -8.44 14.51
C VAL A 286 -0.10 -8.12 14.31
N GLN A 287 -0.96 -9.13 14.38
CA GLN A 287 -2.41 -8.96 14.30
C GLN A 287 -2.90 -7.90 15.30
N ALA A 288 -3.85 -7.07 14.88
CA ALA A 288 -4.31 -5.93 15.67
C ALA A 288 -4.75 -6.33 17.10
N ALA A 289 -5.52 -7.41 17.22
CA ALA A 289 -6.00 -7.95 18.48
C ALA A 289 -4.88 -8.53 19.38
N GLN A 290 -3.70 -8.77 18.84
CA GLN A 290 -2.55 -9.37 19.55
C GLN A 290 -1.42 -8.36 19.82
N ARG A 291 -1.61 -7.08 19.48
CA ARG A 291 -0.63 -6.03 19.73
C ARG A 291 -0.46 -5.78 21.23
N GLN A 292 0.66 -5.15 21.60
CA GLN A 292 1.04 -4.83 22.98
C GLN A 292 1.28 -6.05 23.90
N ARG A 293 1.32 -7.28 23.35
CA ARG A 293 1.61 -8.53 24.07
C ARG A 293 3.07 -8.98 23.94
N GLY A 294 3.96 -8.15 23.41
CA GLY A 294 5.38 -8.47 23.26
C GLY A 294 5.75 -9.34 22.06
N ILE A 295 4.79 -9.78 21.23
CA ILE A 295 5.02 -10.70 20.10
C ILE A 295 6.06 -10.14 19.12
N GLY A 296 5.95 -8.87 18.73
CA GLY A 296 6.93 -8.25 17.84
C GLY A 296 8.35 -8.23 18.39
N ARG A 297 8.50 -7.95 19.70
CA ARG A 297 9.79 -8.01 20.39
C ARG A 297 10.34 -9.44 20.41
N ALA A 298 9.50 -10.41 20.70
CA ALA A 298 9.89 -11.82 20.72
C ALA A 298 10.33 -12.33 19.34
N LEU A 299 9.62 -11.96 18.26
CA LEU A 299 10.03 -12.27 16.89
C LEU A 299 11.43 -11.74 16.57
N VAL A 300 11.70 -10.48 16.89
CA VAL A 300 13.03 -9.88 16.66
C VAL A 300 14.10 -10.53 17.52
N ALA A 301 13.80 -10.80 18.81
CA ALA A 301 14.75 -11.46 19.71
C ALA A 301 15.12 -12.87 19.21
N THR A 302 14.13 -13.67 18.81
CA THR A 302 14.36 -15.01 18.25
C THR A 302 15.17 -14.95 16.96
N ALA A 303 14.85 -14.04 16.05
CA ALA A 303 15.61 -13.88 14.81
C ALA A 303 17.07 -13.51 15.07
N ARG A 304 17.34 -12.60 16.04
CA ARG A 304 18.71 -12.25 16.45
C ARG A 304 19.49 -13.42 17.03
N GLN A 305 18.84 -14.26 17.85
CA GLN A 305 19.48 -15.46 18.43
C GLN A 305 19.84 -16.50 17.38
N GLN A 306 19.06 -16.56 16.29
CA GLN A 306 19.22 -17.54 15.22
C GLN A 306 20.01 -16.99 14.00
N ALA A 307 20.39 -15.72 14.02
CA ALA A 307 21.15 -15.05 12.96
C ALA A 307 22.62 -15.48 13.00
N GLN A 308 22.88 -16.76 12.67
CA GLN A 308 24.24 -17.29 12.57
C GLN A 308 24.88 -16.84 11.25
N GLY A 309 26.13 -16.34 11.31
CA GLY A 309 26.90 -15.91 10.14
C GLY A 309 26.55 -14.50 9.62
N ALA A 310 25.74 -13.75 10.34
CA ALA A 310 25.55 -12.31 10.12
C ALA A 310 26.50 -11.53 11.06
N ASP A 311 27.10 -10.45 10.53
CA ASP A 311 27.98 -9.56 11.28
C ASP A 311 27.16 -8.49 12.02
N TYR A 312 25.99 -8.12 11.48
CA TYR A 312 25.04 -7.18 12.10
C TYR A 312 23.60 -7.35 11.60
#